data_236e5b69952c069955679846f8bb4400
#
_entry.id   236e5b69952c069955679846f8bb4400
#
_cell.length_a   1.000
_cell.length_b   1.000
_cell.length_c   1.000
_cell.angle_alpha   90.00
_cell.angle_beta   90.00
_cell.angle_gamma   90.00
#
_symmetry.space_group_name_H-M   'P 1'
#
loop_
_entity.id
_entity.type
_entity.pdbx_description
1 polymer ?
#
loop_
_entity_poly.entity_id
_entity_poly.type
_entity_poly.pdbx_seq_one_letter_code
_entity_poly.pdbx_strand_id
1 'polypeptide(L)'
;MISFGKIYEGNNYQDIWDNSEGIYQELLKYKVLVFRGIETDFDSQLKLMEHFYPNFNHLRYLKDVDHKPLFDLFESQGLPVPSSTEQFARWHIDDSWLEEVADIDCLHMFKLDKSVTGGQTRWVDLEKIYTLLDETTINFIKNIKVALQWCADNINDPMYRRTAAENHSHRTLRTHPETGNTSVYYPGLTTVGKDQDKWSDYTYLLLRLFEEQDNIFSLDWKENDLVIWDNRCTAHSLMGGFTLGSRMFNKIEIGKSKPYYE
;
A
#
# COMPACT_ATOMS: atom_id res chain seq x y z
N MET A 1 -20.90 -2.66 11.83
CA MET A 1 -19.76 -2.08 11.08
C MET A 1 -19.11 -3.20 10.29
N ILE A 2 -18.81 -2.95 9.01
CA ILE A 2 -18.04 -3.90 8.19
C ILE A 2 -16.60 -3.88 8.74
N SER A 3 -16.04 -5.06 8.99
CA SER A 3 -14.66 -5.20 9.47
C SER A 3 -13.70 -4.79 8.35
N PHE A 4 -12.71 -3.96 8.65
CA PHE A 4 -11.62 -3.64 7.75
C PHE A 4 -10.59 -4.76 7.79
N GLY A 5 -10.24 -5.31 6.62
CA GLY A 5 -9.38 -6.47 6.46
C GLY A 5 -10.06 -7.80 6.79
N LYS A 6 -9.74 -8.85 6.03
CA LYS A 6 -10.27 -10.22 6.23
C LYS A 6 -9.18 -11.25 6.02
N ILE A 7 -9.11 -12.23 6.93
CA ILE A 7 -8.16 -13.34 6.85
C ILE A 7 -8.94 -14.62 6.52
N TYR A 8 -8.45 -15.36 5.54
CA TYR A 8 -8.92 -16.66 5.12
C TYR A 8 -7.92 -17.74 5.55
N GLU A 9 -8.43 -18.80 6.13
CA GLU A 9 -7.68 -19.98 6.54
C GLU A 9 -8.19 -21.19 5.73
N GLY A 10 -7.27 -22.04 5.28
CA GLY A 10 -7.62 -23.32 4.63
C GLY A 10 -8.00 -23.24 3.15
N ASN A 11 -7.89 -22.08 2.51
CA ASN A 11 -7.99 -21.96 1.06
C ASN A 11 -6.68 -22.42 0.41
N ASN A 12 -6.80 -22.90 -0.83
CA ASN A 12 -5.67 -23.14 -1.70
C ASN A 12 -5.73 -22.20 -2.93
N TYR A 13 -4.70 -22.24 -3.77
CA TYR A 13 -4.63 -21.43 -4.99
C TYR A 13 -5.87 -21.61 -5.89
N GLN A 14 -6.33 -22.86 -6.09
CA GLN A 14 -7.47 -23.15 -6.97
C GLN A 14 -8.78 -22.58 -6.43
N ASP A 15 -8.98 -22.57 -5.11
CA ASP A 15 -10.16 -21.95 -4.49
C ASP A 15 -10.24 -20.45 -4.79
N ILE A 16 -9.08 -19.75 -4.79
CA ILE A 16 -9.01 -18.32 -5.10
C ILE A 16 -9.28 -18.12 -6.60
N TRP A 17 -8.69 -18.97 -7.45
CA TRP A 17 -8.87 -18.89 -8.90
C TRP A 17 -10.34 -19.09 -9.30
N ASP A 18 -10.97 -20.16 -8.81
CA ASP A 18 -12.34 -20.53 -9.17
C ASP A 18 -13.39 -19.55 -8.67
N ASN A 19 -13.10 -18.82 -7.57
CA ASN A 19 -13.98 -17.82 -6.98
C ASN A 19 -13.47 -16.39 -7.12
N SER A 20 -12.64 -16.10 -8.11
CA SER A 20 -11.98 -14.80 -8.28
C SER A 20 -12.95 -13.61 -8.29
N GLU A 21 -14.10 -13.74 -8.96
CA GLU A 21 -15.14 -12.70 -8.99
C GLU A 21 -15.74 -12.44 -7.59
N GLY A 22 -16.09 -13.50 -6.87
CA GLY A 22 -16.62 -13.38 -5.50
C GLY A 22 -15.59 -12.77 -4.54
N ILE A 23 -14.32 -13.17 -4.67
CA ILE A 23 -13.21 -12.61 -3.88
C ILE A 23 -12.97 -11.14 -4.26
N TYR A 24 -13.12 -10.78 -5.53
CA TYR A 24 -13.03 -9.37 -5.93
C TYR A 24 -14.11 -8.52 -5.27
N GLN A 25 -15.36 -8.98 -5.20
CA GLN A 25 -16.42 -8.29 -4.46
C GLN A 25 -16.12 -8.17 -2.97
N GLU A 26 -15.47 -9.19 -2.39
CA GLU A 26 -14.99 -9.10 -1.00
C GLU A 26 -13.83 -8.11 -0.83
N LEU A 27 -12.95 -7.98 -1.84
CA LEU A 27 -11.91 -6.95 -1.83
C LEU A 27 -12.50 -5.54 -1.78
N LEU A 28 -13.51 -5.25 -2.60
CA LEU A 28 -14.21 -3.96 -2.57
C LEU A 28 -14.85 -3.68 -1.19
N LYS A 29 -15.25 -4.72 -0.48
CA LYS A 29 -15.88 -4.62 0.84
C LYS A 29 -14.89 -4.51 1.98
N TYR A 30 -13.86 -5.37 2.01
CA TYR A 30 -12.92 -5.48 3.12
C TYR A 30 -11.59 -4.76 2.88
N LYS A 31 -11.29 -4.39 1.64
CA LYS A 31 -10.15 -3.62 1.14
C LYS A 31 -8.79 -4.29 1.30
N VAL A 32 -8.64 -5.24 2.21
CA VAL A 32 -7.44 -6.07 2.40
C VAL A 32 -7.88 -7.51 2.63
N LEU A 33 -7.41 -8.42 1.80
CA LEU A 33 -7.67 -9.86 1.92
C LEU A 33 -6.36 -10.60 2.14
N VAL A 34 -6.32 -11.44 3.14
CA VAL A 34 -5.17 -12.28 3.49
C VAL A 34 -5.54 -13.75 3.34
N PHE A 35 -4.86 -14.46 2.49
CA PHE A 35 -5.00 -15.90 2.31
C PHE A 35 -3.78 -16.59 2.91
N ARG A 36 -3.99 -17.40 3.96
CA ARG A 36 -2.93 -18.09 4.67
C ARG A 36 -2.50 -19.38 3.97
N GLY A 37 -1.19 -19.58 3.86
CA GLY A 37 -0.63 -20.86 3.43
C GLY A 37 -0.85 -21.16 1.94
N ILE A 38 -0.85 -20.15 1.07
CA ILE A 38 -1.00 -20.34 -0.37
C ILE A 38 0.36 -20.69 -0.98
N GLU A 39 0.59 -21.96 -1.17
CA GLU A 39 1.76 -22.44 -1.90
C GLU A 39 1.60 -22.14 -3.40
N THR A 40 2.36 -21.22 -3.92
CA THR A 40 2.33 -20.81 -5.33
C THR A 40 3.70 -20.31 -5.78
N ASP A 41 3.99 -20.43 -7.05
CA ASP A 41 5.16 -19.79 -7.67
C ASP A 41 4.79 -18.39 -8.24
N PHE A 42 5.81 -17.68 -8.67
CA PHE A 42 5.65 -16.33 -9.21
C PHE A 42 4.78 -16.32 -10.48
N ASP A 43 4.95 -17.27 -11.39
CA ASP A 43 4.21 -17.30 -12.65
C ASP A 43 2.72 -17.62 -12.42
N SER A 44 2.43 -18.47 -11.44
CA SER A 44 1.06 -18.75 -11.01
C SER A 44 0.43 -17.57 -10.30
N GLN A 45 1.16 -16.87 -9.41
CA GLN A 45 0.72 -15.64 -8.79
C GLN A 45 0.36 -14.58 -9.84
N LEU A 46 1.22 -14.44 -10.88
CA LEU A 46 1.00 -13.49 -11.97
C LEU A 46 -0.30 -13.79 -12.73
N LYS A 47 -0.49 -15.05 -13.14
CA LYS A 47 -1.71 -15.49 -13.82
C LYS A 47 -2.96 -15.31 -12.99
N LEU A 48 -2.86 -15.54 -11.66
CA LEU A 48 -3.97 -15.31 -10.74
C LEU A 48 -4.38 -13.83 -10.75
N MET A 49 -3.43 -12.91 -10.69
CA MET A 49 -3.73 -11.49 -10.67
C MET A 49 -4.29 -10.98 -12.00
N GLU A 50 -3.79 -11.48 -13.13
CA GLU A 50 -4.36 -11.20 -14.45
C GLU A 50 -5.82 -11.68 -14.57
N HIS A 51 -6.13 -12.84 -13.99
CA HIS A 51 -7.48 -13.42 -13.96
C HIS A 51 -8.40 -12.71 -12.95
N PHE A 52 -7.84 -12.28 -11.83
CA PHE A 52 -8.58 -11.72 -10.70
C PHE A 52 -9.19 -10.34 -10.98
N TYR A 53 -8.47 -9.46 -11.71
CA TYR A 53 -8.87 -8.08 -11.90
C TYR A 53 -9.60 -7.86 -13.23
N PRO A 54 -10.92 -7.52 -13.21
CA PRO A 54 -11.71 -7.43 -14.44
C PRO A 54 -11.29 -6.28 -15.37
N ASN A 55 -10.68 -5.22 -14.81
CA ASN A 55 -10.21 -4.06 -15.57
C ASN A 55 -8.71 -4.10 -15.83
N PHE A 56 -8.16 -5.30 -16.00
CA PHE A 56 -6.73 -5.49 -16.23
C PHE A 56 -6.25 -4.68 -17.45
N ASN A 57 -5.45 -3.64 -17.19
CA ASN A 57 -4.90 -2.77 -18.23
C ASN A 57 -3.40 -2.48 -18.02
N HIS A 58 -2.84 -2.89 -16.89
CA HIS A 58 -1.44 -2.67 -16.55
C HIS A 58 -0.94 -3.73 -15.59
N LEU A 59 0.33 -4.04 -15.72
CA LEU A 59 1.05 -4.97 -14.85
C LEU A 59 2.44 -4.43 -14.55
N ARG A 60 2.78 -4.40 -13.29
CA ARG A 60 4.13 -4.21 -12.78
C ARG A 60 4.41 -5.25 -11.70
N TYR A 61 5.64 -5.69 -11.57
CA TYR A 61 5.99 -6.64 -10.53
C TYR A 61 7.40 -6.45 -10.01
N LEU A 62 7.60 -6.93 -8.80
CA LEU A 62 8.88 -7.05 -8.12
C LEU A 62 9.01 -8.52 -7.68
N LYS A 63 10.08 -9.17 -8.13
CA LYS A 63 10.32 -10.59 -7.86
C LYS A 63 11.50 -10.75 -6.91
N ASP A 64 11.40 -11.72 -6.00
CA ASP A 64 12.47 -12.10 -5.06
C ASP A 64 13.00 -10.93 -4.22
N VAL A 65 12.08 -10.11 -3.68
CA VAL A 65 12.42 -8.91 -2.91
C VAL A 65 12.76 -9.26 -1.46
N ASP A 66 13.91 -8.77 -0.99
CA ASP A 66 14.36 -8.91 0.40
C ASP A 66 14.61 -7.56 1.13
N HIS A 67 14.23 -6.45 0.49
CA HIS A 67 14.49 -5.06 0.94
C HIS A 67 15.97 -4.65 1.02
N LYS A 68 16.91 -5.48 0.62
CA LYS A 68 18.35 -5.15 0.67
C LYS A 68 18.67 -3.81 -0.02
N PRO A 69 18.17 -3.50 -1.23
CA PRO A 69 18.45 -2.22 -1.89
C PRO A 69 18.04 -1.00 -1.07
N LEU A 70 16.95 -1.10 -0.32
CA LEU A 70 16.47 -0.01 0.54
C LEU A 70 17.37 0.18 1.77
N PHE A 71 17.89 -0.91 2.35
CA PHE A 71 18.88 -0.84 3.44
C PHE A 71 20.20 -0.25 2.95
N ASP A 72 20.69 -0.68 1.79
CA ASP A 72 21.91 -0.14 1.17
C ASP A 72 21.77 1.37 0.93
N LEU A 73 20.56 1.84 0.56
CA LEU A 73 20.28 3.26 0.43
C LEU A 73 20.39 4.00 1.76
N PHE A 74 19.77 3.51 2.83
CA PHE A 74 19.86 4.14 4.15
C PHE A 74 21.32 4.24 4.60
N GLU A 75 22.09 3.17 4.47
CA GLU A 75 23.51 3.16 4.80
C GLU A 75 24.32 4.16 3.96
N SER A 76 24.07 4.20 2.63
CA SER A 76 24.80 5.10 1.73
C SER A 76 24.55 6.58 2.01
N GLN A 77 23.40 6.91 2.60
CA GLN A 77 23.02 8.27 3.00
C GLN A 77 23.37 8.59 4.45
N GLY A 78 23.98 7.64 5.18
CA GLY A 78 24.27 7.79 6.60
C GLY A 78 23.00 7.87 7.47
N LEU A 79 21.88 7.36 6.98
CA LEU A 79 20.62 7.30 7.71
C LEU A 79 20.60 6.06 8.59
N PRO A 80 20.03 6.14 9.79
CA PRO A 80 19.89 4.97 10.64
C PRO A 80 18.95 3.95 9.98
N VAL A 81 19.37 2.69 9.96
CA VAL A 81 18.47 1.59 9.60
C VAL A 81 17.41 1.48 10.70
N PRO A 82 16.11 1.45 10.36
CA PRO A 82 15.05 1.42 11.37
C PRO A 82 15.21 0.27 12.36
N SER A 83 15.05 0.56 13.64
CA SER A 83 15.05 -0.44 14.71
C SER A 83 13.78 -1.29 14.69
N SER A 84 13.72 -2.31 15.55
CA SER A 84 12.57 -3.19 15.66
C SER A 84 11.25 -2.50 16.05
N THR A 85 11.33 -1.30 16.61
CA THR A 85 10.16 -0.52 17.07
C THR A 85 9.77 0.61 16.13
N GLU A 86 10.58 0.89 15.09
CA GLU A 86 10.35 1.99 14.17
C GLU A 86 9.68 1.49 12.89
N GLN A 87 8.93 2.38 12.25
CA GLN A 87 8.42 2.13 10.91
C GLN A 87 9.59 2.07 9.92
N PHE A 88 9.73 0.95 9.24
CA PHE A 88 10.71 0.81 8.16
C PHE A 88 10.27 1.58 6.92
N ALA A 89 9.01 1.38 6.49
CA ALA A 89 8.36 2.21 5.50
C ALA A 89 7.14 2.91 6.11
N ARG A 90 7.12 4.23 6.02
CA ARG A 90 6.04 5.05 6.58
C ARG A 90 4.75 4.87 5.79
N TRP A 91 3.63 5.39 6.30
CA TRP A 91 2.35 5.35 5.62
C TRP A 91 2.45 5.92 4.19
N HIS A 92 1.97 5.18 3.21
CA HIS A 92 1.98 5.56 1.80
C HIS A 92 0.94 4.78 1.00
N ILE A 93 0.65 5.29 -0.17
CA ILE A 93 -0.08 4.63 -1.25
C ILE A 93 0.97 4.28 -2.31
N ASP A 94 0.98 3.05 -2.79
CA ASP A 94 1.92 2.64 -3.84
C ASP A 94 1.69 3.41 -5.14
N ASP A 95 2.76 3.66 -5.87
CA ASP A 95 2.78 4.42 -7.13
C ASP A 95 2.18 5.84 -7.07
N SER A 96 1.98 6.38 -5.86
CA SER A 96 1.31 7.68 -5.63
C SER A 96 1.98 8.90 -6.29
N TRP A 97 3.19 8.74 -6.82
CA TRP A 97 3.92 9.77 -7.58
C TRP A 97 3.58 9.77 -9.08
N LEU A 98 2.93 8.70 -9.60
CA LEU A 98 2.55 8.58 -11.01
C LEU A 98 1.24 9.30 -11.29
N GLU A 99 1.01 9.66 -12.57
CA GLU A 99 -0.26 10.22 -13.01
C GLU A 99 -1.41 9.21 -12.88
N GLU A 100 -1.13 7.96 -13.27
CA GLU A 100 -2.00 6.81 -13.10
C GLU A 100 -1.40 5.90 -12.03
N VAL A 101 -2.16 5.68 -10.97
CA VAL A 101 -1.74 4.95 -9.77
C VAL A 101 -2.22 3.51 -9.89
N ALA A 102 -1.43 2.54 -9.40
CA ALA A 102 -1.86 1.15 -9.34
C ALA A 102 -3.21 1.01 -8.60
N ASP A 103 -4.10 0.17 -9.13
CA ASP A 103 -5.42 -0.04 -8.54
C ASP A 103 -5.38 -1.08 -7.42
N ILE A 104 -4.71 -2.19 -7.67
CA ILE A 104 -4.65 -3.34 -6.75
C ILE A 104 -3.23 -3.83 -6.65
N ASP A 105 -2.84 -4.15 -5.43
CA ASP A 105 -1.56 -4.76 -5.09
C ASP A 105 -1.75 -6.17 -4.54
N CYS A 106 -0.81 -7.03 -4.86
CA CYS A 106 -0.71 -8.39 -4.33
C CYS A 106 0.72 -8.68 -3.88
N LEU A 107 0.86 -9.20 -2.67
CA LEU A 107 2.14 -9.63 -2.13
C LEU A 107 2.06 -11.09 -1.67
N HIS A 108 3.00 -11.91 -2.11
CA HIS A 108 3.17 -13.29 -1.68
C HIS A 108 4.47 -13.44 -0.89
N MET A 109 4.36 -13.77 0.40
CA MET A 109 5.49 -13.99 1.29
C MET A 109 5.96 -15.45 1.20
N PHE A 110 6.76 -15.79 0.21
CA PHE A 110 7.15 -17.19 -0.06
C PHE A 110 8.30 -17.71 0.83
N LYS A 111 8.97 -16.81 1.56
CA LYS A 111 9.98 -17.16 2.56
C LYS A 111 9.87 -16.27 3.77
N LEU A 112 9.78 -16.86 4.94
CA LEU A 112 9.82 -16.16 6.22
C LEU A 112 10.56 -17.02 7.24
N ASP A 113 11.66 -16.48 7.78
CA ASP A 113 12.39 -17.14 8.86
C ASP A 113 11.52 -17.15 10.14
N LYS A 114 11.40 -18.31 10.77
CA LYS A 114 10.58 -18.52 11.98
C LYS A 114 11.05 -17.69 13.18
N SER A 115 12.28 -17.17 13.16
CA SER A 115 12.84 -16.30 14.20
C SER A 115 12.45 -14.83 14.03
N VAL A 116 11.82 -14.43 12.92
CA VAL A 116 11.40 -13.06 12.66
C VAL A 116 10.28 -12.65 13.62
N THR A 117 10.51 -11.59 14.36
CA THR A 117 9.55 -11.06 15.35
C THR A 117 8.92 -9.73 14.96
N GLY A 118 9.39 -9.10 13.89
CA GLY A 118 8.92 -7.81 13.38
C GLY A 118 8.49 -7.89 11.92
N GLY A 119 8.44 -6.74 11.27
CA GLY A 119 8.12 -6.64 9.84
C GLY A 119 6.64 -6.78 9.53
N GLN A 120 5.76 -6.46 10.49
CA GLN A 120 4.32 -6.37 10.25
C GLN A 120 4.04 -5.35 9.16
N THR A 121 3.05 -5.64 8.32
CA THR A 121 2.46 -4.63 7.46
C THR A 121 1.14 -4.18 8.08
N ARG A 122 0.95 -2.86 8.12
CA ARG A 122 -0.27 -2.24 8.63
C ARG A 122 -0.96 -1.51 7.50
N TRP A 123 -2.27 -1.62 7.44
CA TRP A 123 -3.12 -0.88 6.50
C TRP A 123 -4.09 0.00 7.28
N VAL A 124 -4.49 1.11 6.67
CA VAL A 124 -5.54 2.01 7.14
C VAL A 124 -6.58 2.21 6.04
N ASP A 125 -7.86 2.21 6.45
CA ASP A 125 -9.00 2.47 5.57
C ASP A 125 -9.18 3.97 5.37
N LEU A 126 -8.78 4.48 4.19
CA LEU A 126 -8.83 5.90 3.88
C LEU A 126 -10.26 6.42 3.67
N GLU A 127 -11.24 5.56 3.35
CA GLU A 127 -12.66 5.93 3.32
C GLU A 127 -13.18 6.14 4.75
N LYS A 128 -12.83 5.25 5.70
CA LYS A 128 -13.15 5.43 7.11
C LYS A 128 -12.52 6.72 7.65
N ILE A 129 -11.24 6.96 7.34
CA ILE A 129 -10.56 8.21 7.74
C ILE A 129 -11.31 9.44 7.25
N TYR A 130 -11.79 9.44 6.00
CA TYR A 130 -12.60 10.54 5.48
C TYR A 130 -13.83 10.81 6.34
N THR A 131 -14.52 9.78 6.84
CA THR A 131 -15.71 9.93 7.68
C THR A 131 -15.43 10.50 9.08
N LEU A 132 -14.18 10.49 9.52
CA LEU A 132 -13.74 11.04 10.81
C LEU A 132 -13.36 12.52 10.71
N LEU A 133 -13.27 13.09 9.52
CA LEU A 133 -12.95 14.49 9.31
C LEU A 133 -14.19 15.37 9.49
N ASP A 134 -14.01 16.53 10.10
CA ASP A 134 -15.07 17.54 10.16
C ASP A 134 -15.25 18.29 8.83
N GLU A 135 -16.40 18.94 8.69
CA GLU A 135 -16.75 19.68 7.49
C GLU A 135 -15.74 20.81 7.17
N THR A 136 -15.18 21.44 8.17
CA THR A 136 -14.19 22.51 8.02
C THR A 136 -12.92 21.96 7.38
N THR A 137 -12.44 20.82 7.88
CA THR A 137 -11.28 20.11 7.32
C THR A 137 -11.54 19.65 5.90
N ILE A 138 -12.68 19.03 5.63
CA ILE A 138 -13.07 18.59 4.28
C ILE A 138 -13.10 19.76 3.31
N ASN A 139 -13.74 20.88 3.69
CA ASN A 139 -13.79 22.09 2.87
C ASN A 139 -12.42 22.71 2.61
N PHE A 140 -11.52 22.59 3.54
CA PHE A 140 -10.12 23.03 3.36
C PHE A 140 -9.39 22.15 2.35
N ILE A 141 -9.43 20.81 2.54
CA ILE A 141 -8.59 19.89 1.75
C ILE A 141 -9.12 19.61 0.33
N LYS A 142 -10.43 19.66 0.09
CA LYS A 142 -11.05 19.27 -1.19
C LYS A 142 -10.47 19.94 -2.44
N ASN A 143 -9.88 21.15 -2.29
CA ASN A 143 -9.27 21.91 -3.37
C ASN A 143 -7.74 21.84 -3.39
N ILE A 144 -7.13 21.12 -2.45
CA ILE A 144 -5.68 20.99 -2.36
C ILE A 144 -5.23 19.85 -3.25
N LYS A 145 -4.07 20.05 -3.87
CA LYS A 145 -3.33 18.98 -4.56
C LYS A 145 -2.06 18.67 -3.79
N VAL A 146 -1.73 17.40 -3.74
CA VAL A 146 -0.56 16.86 -3.07
C VAL A 146 0.27 16.04 -4.04
N ALA A 147 1.56 16.08 -3.86
CA ALA A 147 2.50 15.27 -4.63
C ALA A 147 3.49 14.61 -3.67
N LEU A 148 3.81 13.36 -3.90
CA LEU A 148 4.97 12.75 -3.29
C LEU A 148 6.20 13.24 -4.07
N GLN A 149 7.08 14.00 -3.42
CA GLN A 149 8.42 14.24 -3.96
C GLN A 149 9.31 13.06 -3.62
N TRP A 150 9.45 12.17 -4.55
CA TRP A 150 10.44 11.11 -4.47
C TRP A 150 11.66 11.52 -5.29
N CYS A 151 12.75 11.83 -4.62
CA CYS A 151 14.05 12.09 -5.25
C CYS A 151 14.98 10.93 -4.91
N ALA A 152 15.10 10.01 -5.81
CA ALA A 152 16.04 8.90 -5.70
C ALA A 152 17.04 8.89 -6.87
N ASP A 153 17.49 10.07 -7.28
CA ASP A 153 18.44 10.23 -8.38
C ASP A 153 19.77 9.48 -8.16
N ASN A 154 20.04 9.08 -6.92
CA ASN A 154 21.26 8.39 -6.50
C ASN A 154 21.11 6.87 -6.32
N ILE A 155 19.92 6.30 -6.56
CA ILE A 155 19.73 4.85 -6.45
C ILE A 155 20.01 4.22 -7.80
N ASN A 156 21.05 3.38 -7.86
CA ASN A 156 21.41 2.63 -9.07
C ASN A 156 20.47 1.45 -9.37
N ASP A 157 19.57 1.12 -8.46
CA ASP A 157 18.58 0.04 -8.65
C ASP A 157 17.39 0.58 -9.45
N PRO A 158 17.09 0.02 -10.63
CA PRO A 158 15.96 0.44 -11.46
C PRO A 158 14.61 0.38 -10.74
N MET A 159 14.48 -0.50 -9.72
CA MET A 159 13.28 -0.65 -8.91
C MET A 159 12.96 0.61 -8.09
N TYR A 160 13.99 1.32 -7.61
CA TYR A 160 13.84 2.52 -6.78
C TYR A 160 14.22 3.82 -7.51
N ARG A 161 14.74 3.70 -8.74
CA ARG A 161 15.15 4.87 -9.53
C ARG A 161 13.94 5.58 -10.09
N ARG A 162 13.78 6.85 -9.70
CA ARG A 162 12.70 7.73 -10.17
C ARG A 162 13.24 9.11 -10.44
N THR A 163 12.74 9.75 -11.48
CA THR A 163 13.10 11.12 -11.80
C THR A 163 12.08 12.10 -11.23
N ALA A 164 12.52 13.31 -10.89
CA ALA A 164 11.61 14.37 -10.43
C ALA A 164 10.52 14.72 -11.48
N ALA A 165 10.75 14.39 -12.75
CA ALA A 165 9.79 14.60 -13.82
C ALA A 165 8.59 13.65 -13.78
N GLU A 166 8.70 12.55 -13.06
CA GLU A 166 7.62 11.54 -12.91
C GLU A 166 6.69 11.85 -11.74
N ASN A 167 6.95 12.89 -10.96
CA ASN A 167 6.12 13.25 -9.81
C ASN A 167 4.88 14.03 -10.25
N HIS A 168 3.72 13.40 -10.14
CA HIS A 168 2.42 14.00 -10.41
C HIS A 168 1.73 14.46 -9.13
N SER A 169 0.89 15.48 -9.25
CA SER A 169 0.08 15.95 -8.13
C SER A 169 -1.37 15.50 -8.26
N HIS A 170 -1.91 14.96 -7.17
CA HIS A 170 -3.29 14.50 -7.07
C HIS A 170 -4.09 15.36 -6.07
N ARG A 171 -5.41 15.36 -6.18
CA ARG A 171 -6.27 15.96 -5.15
C ARG A 171 -6.16 15.15 -3.85
N THR A 172 -6.36 15.82 -2.72
CA THR A 172 -6.35 15.18 -1.39
C THR A 172 -7.56 14.30 -1.13
N LEU A 173 -8.59 14.40 -1.94
CA LEU A 173 -9.75 13.51 -1.94
C LEU A 173 -9.78 12.71 -3.23
N ARG A 174 -10.25 11.47 -3.11
CA ARG A 174 -10.43 10.54 -4.23
C ARG A 174 -11.80 9.88 -4.14
N THR A 175 -12.51 9.81 -5.26
CA THR A 175 -13.70 8.97 -5.40
C THR A 175 -13.29 7.59 -5.88
N HIS A 176 -13.74 6.55 -5.22
CA HIS A 176 -13.49 5.17 -5.64
C HIS A 176 -14.30 4.85 -6.90
N PRO A 177 -13.66 4.40 -8.00
CA PRO A 177 -14.34 4.30 -9.31
C PRO A 177 -15.49 3.29 -9.36
N GLU A 178 -15.50 2.29 -8.48
CA GLU A 178 -16.52 1.23 -8.49
C GLU A 178 -17.53 1.36 -7.35
N THR A 179 -17.10 1.79 -6.17
CA THR A 179 -18.01 1.93 -5.01
C THR A 179 -18.63 3.32 -4.90
N GLY A 180 -18.04 4.34 -5.54
CA GLY A 180 -18.43 5.74 -5.40
C GLY A 180 -18.10 6.37 -4.06
N ASN A 181 -17.46 5.63 -3.15
CA ASN A 181 -17.09 6.14 -1.85
C ASN A 181 -15.95 7.17 -1.96
N THR A 182 -15.97 8.16 -1.05
CA THR A 182 -14.88 9.14 -0.95
C THR A 182 -13.85 8.67 0.04
N SER A 183 -12.58 8.79 -0.31
CA SER A 183 -11.43 8.57 0.55
C SER A 183 -10.51 9.77 0.59
N VAL A 184 -9.72 9.90 1.66
CA VAL A 184 -8.57 10.80 1.66
C VAL A 184 -7.46 10.22 0.79
N TYR A 185 -6.71 11.06 0.09
CA TYR A 185 -5.54 10.66 -0.67
C TYR A 185 -4.27 11.12 0.04
N TYR A 186 -3.45 10.16 0.44
CA TYR A 186 -2.23 10.41 1.18
C TYR A 186 -1.03 9.74 0.49
N PRO A 187 -0.26 10.48 -0.33
CA PRO A 187 0.81 9.90 -1.12
C PRO A 187 2.04 9.48 -0.30
N GLY A 188 2.20 10.01 0.92
CA GLY A 188 3.35 9.75 1.79
C GLY A 188 3.90 11.03 2.44
N LEU A 189 5.05 10.90 3.12
CA LEU A 189 5.58 11.95 4.01
C LEU A 189 6.15 13.20 3.34
N THR A 190 6.54 13.13 2.08
CA THR A 190 7.15 14.25 1.36
C THR A 190 6.15 15.03 0.52
N THR A 191 4.97 15.24 1.08
CA THR A 191 3.90 15.97 0.40
C THR A 191 4.23 17.45 0.34
N VAL A 192 4.15 18.05 -0.85
CA VAL A 192 4.38 19.48 -1.08
C VAL A 192 3.07 20.13 -1.49
N GLY A 193 2.54 20.99 -0.63
CA GLY A 193 1.35 21.80 -0.90
C GLY A 193 1.67 23.28 -0.89
N LYS A 194 0.83 24.11 -1.51
CA LYS A 194 1.02 25.57 -1.60
C LYS A 194 0.80 26.31 -0.27
N ASP A 195 0.08 25.77 0.70
CA ASP A 195 -0.17 26.36 2.02
C ASP A 195 0.52 25.50 3.09
N GLN A 196 1.83 25.63 3.19
CA GLN A 196 2.71 24.72 3.93
C GLN A 196 2.32 24.57 5.42
N ASP A 197 1.91 25.65 6.09
CA ASP A 197 1.54 25.58 7.51
C ASP A 197 0.24 24.79 7.72
N LYS A 198 -0.81 25.12 6.97
CA LYS A 198 -2.10 24.41 7.04
C LYS A 198 -2.00 22.96 6.55
N TRP A 199 -1.12 22.73 5.59
CA TRP A 199 -0.84 21.40 5.11
C TRP A 199 -0.15 20.55 6.18
N SER A 200 0.77 21.14 6.94
CA SER A 200 1.42 20.46 8.07
C SER A 200 0.41 20.04 9.12
N ASP A 201 -0.54 20.91 9.48
CA ASP A 201 -1.61 20.59 10.43
C ASP A 201 -2.50 19.44 9.94
N TYR A 202 -2.87 19.46 8.67
CA TYR A 202 -3.67 18.38 8.06
C TYR A 202 -2.90 17.05 8.03
N THR A 203 -1.65 17.06 7.62
CA THR A 203 -0.80 15.86 7.62
C THR A 203 -0.65 15.29 9.03
N TYR A 204 -0.44 16.14 10.02
CA TYR A 204 -0.38 15.74 11.42
C TYR A 204 -1.69 15.12 11.91
N LEU A 205 -2.83 15.72 11.56
CA LEU A 205 -4.16 15.17 11.86
C LEU A 205 -4.32 13.77 11.23
N LEU A 206 -4.01 13.61 9.94
CA LEU A 206 -4.11 12.32 9.26
C LEU A 206 -3.23 11.26 9.93
N LEU A 207 -1.98 11.57 10.20
CA LEU A 207 -1.05 10.62 10.83
C LEU A 207 -1.52 10.21 12.22
N ARG A 208 -2.13 11.11 12.99
CA ARG A 208 -2.76 10.76 14.27
C ARG A 208 -3.92 9.78 14.08
N LEU A 209 -4.82 10.06 13.13
CA LEU A 209 -5.96 9.18 12.83
C LEU A 209 -5.48 7.81 12.32
N PHE A 210 -4.39 7.77 11.53
CA PHE A 210 -3.82 6.51 11.04
C PHE A 210 -3.23 5.65 12.17
N GLU A 211 -2.69 6.25 13.23
CA GLU A 211 -2.12 5.52 14.36
C GLU A 211 -3.16 5.11 15.43
N GLU A 212 -4.44 5.50 15.29
CA GLU A 212 -5.50 5.00 16.16
C GLU A 212 -5.75 3.52 15.89
N GLN A 213 -5.69 2.70 16.94
CA GLN A 213 -5.75 1.23 16.87
C GLN A 213 -6.97 0.73 16.09
N ASP A 214 -8.13 1.36 16.27
CA ASP A 214 -9.38 0.98 15.62
C ASP A 214 -9.40 1.25 14.10
N ASN A 215 -8.44 2.01 13.58
CA ASN A 215 -8.32 2.32 12.16
C ASN A 215 -7.33 1.39 11.44
N ILE A 216 -6.55 0.60 12.19
CA ILE A 216 -5.46 -0.22 11.66
C ILE A 216 -5.89 -1.68 11.50
N PHE A 217 -5.64 -2.24 10.33
CA PHE A 217 -5.51 -3.68 10.13
C PHE A 217 -4.02 -4.03 10.09
N SER A 218 -3.55 -4.81 11.05
CA SER A 218 -2.14 -5.21 11.18
C SER A 218 -1.98 -6.70 10.91
N LEU A 219 -1.01 -7.05 10.08
CA LEU A 219 -0.69 -8.42 9.71
C LEU A 219 0.68 -8.83 10.23
N ASP A 220 0.69 -9.84 11.09
CA ASP A 220 1.87 -10.65 11.35
C ASP A 220 1.98 -11.70 10.24
N TRP A 221 2.99 -11.54 9.40
CA TRP A 221 3.22 -12.40 8.24
C TRP A 221 3.50 -13.83 8.66
N LYS A 222 3.00 -14.77 7.86
CA LYS A 222 3.41 -16.17 7.87
C LYS A 222 3.97 -16.53 6.49
N GLU A 223 4.78 -17.57 6.45
CA GLU A 223 5.26 -18.12 5.18
C GLU A 223 4.07 -18.59 4.32
N ASN A 224 4.11 -18.29 3.04
CA ASN A 224 3.06 -18.53 2.06
C ASN A 224 1.76 -17.70 2.31
N ASP A 225 1.84 -16.57 3.01
CA ASP A 225 0.73 -15.61 2.99
C ASP A 225 0.66 -14.93 1.62
N LEU A 226 -0.53 -14.97 1.01
CA LEU A 226 -0.89 -14.18 -0.16
C LEU A 226 -1.83 -13.07 0.29
N VAL A 227 -1.45 -11.82 0.06
CA VAL A 227 -2.24 -10.65 0.47
C VAL A 227 -2.59 -9.82 -0.75
N ILE A 228 -3.86 -9.48 -0.89
CA ILE A 228 -4.38 -8.61 -1.95
C ILE A 228 -5.03 -7.39 -1.28
N TRP A 229 -4.69 -6.17 -1.73
CA TRP A 229 -5.33 -4.97 -1.21
C TRP A 229 -5.70 -3.98 -2.29
N ASP A 230 -6.75 -3.21 -1.99
CA ASP A 230 -7.23 -2.13 -2.84
C ASP A 230 -6.42 -0.86 -2.56
N ASN A 231 -5.47 -0.55 -3.44
CA ASN A 231 -4.59 0.60 -3.32
C ASN A 231 -5.33 1.93 -3.62
N ARG A 232 -6.56 1.86 -4.13
CA ARG A 232 -7.38 3.04 -4.44
C ARG A 232 -7.96 3.69 -3.18
N CYS A 233 -8.09 2.92 -2.08
CA CYS A 233 -8.75 3.38 -0.86
C CYS A 233 -8.04 2.95 0.43
N THR A 234 -6.79 2.47 0.35
CA THR A 234 -5.95 2.14 1.51
C THR A 234 -4.60 2.82 1.44
N ALA A 235 -4.01 3.11 2.61
CA ALA A 235 -2.59 3.36 2.74
C ALA A 235 -1.98 2.28 3.64
N HIS A 236 -0.70 2.00 3.45
CA HIS A 236 -0.03 0.99 4.25
C HIS A 236 1.33 1.45 4.77
N SER A 237 1.84 0.74 5.78
CA SER A 237 3.16 0.96 6.37
C SER A 237 3.80 -0.37 6.75
N LEU A 238 5.12 -0.44 6.63
CA LEU A 238 5.92 -1.58 7.05
C LEU A 238 6.64 -1.27 8.35
N MET A 239 6.49 -2.15 9.34
CA MET A 239 7.23 -2.06 10.60
C MET A 239 8.61 -2.68 10.46
N GLY A 240 9.57 -2.16 11.19
CA GLY A 240 10.90 -2.73 11.32
C GLY A 240 10.92 -4.02 12.13
N GLY A 241 12.12 -4.43 12.57
CA GLY A 241 12.30 -5.59 13.45
C GLY A 241 12.60 -6.90 12.72
N PHE A 242 12.83 -6.86 11.42
CA PHE A 242 13.30 -8.00 10.65
C PHE A 242 14.74 -7.79 10.17
N THR A 243 15.44 -8.89 9.93
CA THR A 243 16.80 -8.90 9.35
C THR A 243 16.72 -9.12 7.84
N LEU A 244 17.67 -8.55 7.09
CA LEU A 244 17.80 -8.83 5.66
C LEU A 244 17.99 -10.32 5.40
N GLY A 245 17.33 -10.82 4.35
CA GLY A 245 17.34 -12.24 4.00
C GLY A 245 16.44 -13.13 4.85
N SER A 246 15.88 -12.61 5.96
CA SER A 246 14.95 -13.37 6.81
C SER A 246 13.55 -13.50 6.23
N ARG A 247 13.23 -12.69 5.21
CA ARG A 247 11.94 -12.70 4.50
C ARG A 247 12.15 -12.38 3.04
N MET A 248 11.41 -13.04 2.18
CA MET A 248 11.40 -12.76 0.74
C MET A 248 9.97 -12.82 0.21
N PHE A 249 9.64 -11.93 -0.70
CA PHE A 249 8.31 -11.85 -1.27
C PHE A 249 8.35 -11.49 -2.76
N ASN A 250 7.25 -11.81 -3.43
CA ASN A 250 6.93 -11.27 -4.74
C ASN A 250 5.81 -10.25 -4.58
N LYS A 251 5.89 -9.14 -5.29
CA LYS A 251 4.84 -8.13 -5.34
C LYS A 251 4.37 -7.95 -6.77
N ILE A 252 3.07 -7.84 -6.96
CA ILE A 252 2.41 -7.58 -8.24
C ILE A 252 1.46 -6.41 -8.05
N GLU A 253 1.56 -5.42 -8.92
CA GLU A 253 0.69 -4.25 -9.02
C GLU A 253 -0.09 -4.36 -10.33
N ILE A 254 -1.41 -4.30 -10.26
CA ILE A 254 -2.29 -4.43 -11.43
C ILE A 254 -3.29 -3.29 -11.53
N GLY A 255 -3.69 -3.01 -12.77
CA GLY A 255 -4.54 -1.89 -13.09
C GLY A 255 -3.82 -0.56 -12.92
N LYS A 256 -4.30 0.44 -13.65
CA LYS A 256 -3.90 1.83 -13.48
C LYS A 256 -5.09 2.73 -13.71
N SER A 257 -5.32 3.61 -12.76
CA SER A 257 -6.34 4.64 -12.89
C SER A 257 -5.84 5.99 -12.39
N LYS A 258 -6.29 7.04 -13.06
CA LYS A 258 -6.02 8.39 -12.61
C LYS A 258 -6.93 8.73 -11.42
N PRO A 259 -6.37 9.05 -10.24
CA PRO A 259 -7.18 9.49 -9.12
C PRO A 259 -8.05 10.70 -9.49
N TYR A 260 -9.35 10.61 -9.21
CA TYR A 260 -10.30 11.70 -9.43
C TYR A 260 -11.17 11.92 -8.19
N TYR A 261 -11.81 13.07 -8.11
CA TYR A 261 -12.77 13.41 -7.07
C TYR A 261 -13.96 14.15 -7.69
N GLU A 262 -15.16 13.63 -7.44
CA GLU A 262 -16.46 14.18 -7.82
C GLU A 262 -17.32 14.48 -6.60
#